data_4faf8bbd758742cb0b515f6216d0d18d
#
_entry.id   4faf8bbd758742cb0b515f6216d0d18d
#
_cell.length_a   1.000
_cell.length_b   1.000
_cell.length_c   1.000
_cell.angle_alpha   90.00
_cell.angle_beta   90.00
_cell.angle_gamma   90.00
#
_symmetry.space_group_name_H-M   'P 1'
#
loop_
_entity.id
_entity.type
_entity.pdbx_description
1 polymer ?
#
loop_
_entity_poly.entity_id
_entity_poly.type
_entity_poly.pdbx_seq_one_letter_code
_entity_poly.pdbx_strand_id
1 'polypeptide(L)'
;MKIPTTVPEKGFYYHYKHDPAGPVNNYAYEIIGVGCHTEDDCRPEDENMVVYRPLYESSVYRAGKLFDLRPLDMFMQSVTKNGATQPRFRKIIDTNVIAELTAVRDKMY
;
A
#
# COMPACT_ATOMS: atom_id res chain seq x y z
N MET A 1 19.81 13.17 1.06
CA MET A 1 18.57 12.55 0.52
C MET A 1 18.93 11.47 -0.47
N LYS A 2 18.32 10.30 -0.35
CA LYS A 2 18.58 9.17 -1.24
C LYS A 2 17.41 9.00 -2.20
N ILE A 3 17.69 8.90 -3.49
CA ILE A 3 16.66 8.70 -4.53
C ILE A 3 16.65 7.19 -4.87
N PRO A 4 15.52 6.49 -4.67
CA PRO A 4 15.46 5.07 -4.97
C PRO A 4 15.41 4.83 -6.48
N THR A 5 16.00 3.71 -6.93
CA THR A 5 15.98 3.31 -8.34
C THR A 5 14.82 2.37 -8.69
N THR A 6 14.25 1.72 -7.70
CA THR A 6 13.12 0.79 -7.86
C THR A 6 12.02 1.19 -6.90
N VAL A 7 10.83 1.46 -7.42
CA VAL A 7 9.66 1.83 -6.64
C VAL A 7 8.45 1.03 -7.12
N PRO A 8 7.45 0.79 -6.26
CA PRO A 8 6.23 0.13 -6.71
C PRO A 8 5.44 1.03 -7.67
N GLU A 9 4.81 0.43 -8.65
CA GLU A 9 3.92 1.16 -9.55
C GLU A 9 2.70 1.69 -8.78
N LYS A 10 2.18 2.82 -9.23
CA LYS A 10 0.90 3.33 -8.70
C LYS A 10 -0.22 2.37 -9.07
N GLY A 11 -1.24 2.32 -8.26
CA GLY A 11 -2.40 1.46 -8.49
C GLY A 11 -2.90 0.82 -7.22
N PHE A 12 -3.72 -0.22 -7.38
CA PHE A 12 -4.32 -0.92 -6.27
C PHE A 12 -3.52 -2.17 -5.90
N TYR A 13 -3.40 -2.42 -4.59
CA TYR A 13 -2.64 -3.55 -4.04
C TYR A 13 -3.45 -4.21 -2.94
N TYR A 14 -3.29 -5.54 -2.81
CA TYR A 14 -3.72 -6.27 -1.64
C TYR A 14 -2.55 -6.51 -0.71
N HIS A 15 -2.79 -6.28 0.58
CA HIS A 15 -1.91 -6.75 1.64
C HIS A 15 -2.06 -8.29 1.74
N TYR A 16 -0.99 -9.00 2.18
CA TYR A 16 -1.02 -10.45 2.25
C TYR A 16 -2.12 -11.01 3.16
N LYS A 17 -2.68 -10.21 4.05
CA LYS A 17 -3.80 -10.60 4.91
C LYS A 17 -5.17 -10.51 4.23
N HIS A 18 -5.22 -10.04 2.97
CA HIS A 18 -6.49 -10.01 2.24
C HIS A 18 -7.14 -11.39 2.22
N ASP A 19 -8.44 -11.41 2.54
CA ASP A 19 -9.25 -12.63 2.51
C ASP A 19 -10.11 -12.63 1.23
N PRO A 20 -9.84 -13.55 0.27
CA PRO A 20 -10.63 -13.63 -0.96
C PRO A 20 -12.12 -13.96 -0.72
N ALA A 21 -12.45 -14.55 0.43
CA ALA A 21 -13.84 -14.86 0.79
C ALA A 21 -14.57 -13.68 1.41
N GLY A 22 -13.85 -12.62 1.77
CA GLY A 22 -14.42 -11.42 2.37
C GLY A 22 -14.77 -10.36 1.31
N PRO A 23 -15.12 -9.14 1.76
CA PRO A 23 -15.40 -8.03 0.84
C PRO A 23 -14.22 -7.78 -0.10
N VAL A 24 -14.50 -7.33 -1.32
CA VAL A 24 -13.47 -7.09 -2.34
C VAL A 24 -12.41 -6.08 -1.88
N ASN A 25 -12.79 -5.16 -1.00
CA ASN A 25 -11.90 -4.08 -0.53
C ASN A 25 -11.21 -4.38 0.79
N ASN A 26 -11.36 -5.57 1.38
CA ASN A 26 -10.66 -5.86 2.64
C ASN A 26 -9.16 -5.92 2.37
N TYR A 27 -8.37 -5.24 3.22
CA TYR A 27 -6.92 -5.10 3.07
C TYR A 27 -6.48 -4.64 1.68
N ALA A 28 -7.32 -3.84 1.00
CA ALA A 28 -7.00 -3.22 -0.27
C ALA A 28 -6.51 -1.79 -0.05
N TYR A 29 -5.53 -1.37 -0.85
CA TYR A 29 -4.87 -0.07 -0.72
C TYR A 29 -4.59 0.52 -2.09
N GLU A 30 -4.60 1.86 -2.16
CA GLU A 30 -4.15 2.58 -3.34
C GLU A 30 -2.77 3.18 -3.07
N ILE A 31 -1.80 2.83 -3.92
CA ILE A 31 -0.45 3.39 -3.84
C ILE A 31 -0.44 4.72 -4.58
N ILE A 32 -0.12 5.79 -3.85
CA ILE A 32 -0.06 7.15 -4.38
C ILE A 32 1.31 7.44 -4.98
N GLY A 33 2.36 6.99 -4.31
CA GLY A 33 3.73 7.18 -4.76
C GLY A 33 4.73 6.93 -3.68
N VAL A 34 5.96 7.36 -3.91
CA VAL A 34 7.06 7.26 -2.95
C VAL A 34 7.55 8.66 -2.62
N GLY A 35 7.62 8.96 -1.32
CA GLY A 35 8.20 10.19 -0.82
C GLY A 35 9.64 9.98 -0.41
N CYS A 36 10.47 11.00 -0.62
CA CYS A 36 11.85 11.03 -0.15
C CYS A 36 11.95 11.98 1.03
N HIS A 37 12.54 11.50 2.13
CA HIS A 37 12.76 12.34 3.31
C HIS A 37 13.81 13.39 2.97
N THR A 38 13.48 14.67 3.16
CA THR A 38 14.35 15.76 2.77
C THR A 38 15.37 16.16 3.85
N GLU A 39 15.22 15.66 5.07
CA GLU A 39 16.18 15.92 6.15
C GLU A 39 17.31 14.90 6.11
N ASP A 40 18.56 15.39 6.16
CA ASP A 40 19.74 14.54 6.02
C ASP A 40 20.01 13.67 7.24
N ASP A 41 19.44 14.00 8.40
CA ASP A 41 19.64 13.27 9.64
C ASP A 41 18.56 12.24 9.94
N CYS A 42 17.68 11.94 9.00
CA CYS A 42 16.69 10.89 9.19
C CYS A 42 17.36 9.51 9.19
N ARG A 43 16.70 8.52 9.81
CA ARG A 43 17.22 7.15 9.84
C ARG A 43 17.25 6.60 8.41
N PRO A 44 18.25 5.76 8.06
CA PRO A 44 18.35 5.19 6.71
C PRO A 44 17.07 4.47 6.26
N GLU A 45 16.39 3.76 7.15
CA GLU A 45 15.16 3.05 6.83
C GLU A 45 13.97 3.97 6.57
N ASP A 46 14.05 5.24 6.95
CA ASP A 46 13.00 6.23 6.75
C ASP A 46 13.28 7.18 5.59
N GLU A 47 14.39 6.99 4.87
CA GLU A 47 14.75 7.88 3.75
C GLU A 47 13.72 7.87 2.63
N ASN A 48 13.13 6.71 2.36
CA ASN A 48 12.13 6.53 1.30
C ASN A 48 10.90 5.86 1.88
N MET A 49 9.74 6.50 1.70
CA MET A 49 8.48 6.03 2.26
C MET A 49 7.46 5.84 1.13
N VAL A 50 6.80 4.70 1.12
CA VAL A 50 5.64 4.49 0.26
C VAL A 50 4.46 5.23 0.88
N VAL A 51 3.81 6.06 0.07
CA VAL A 51 2.61 6.82 0.45
C VAL A 51 1.41 6.09 -0.17
N TYR A 52 0.49 5.66 0.68
CA TYR A 52 -0.68 4.91 0.22
C TYR A 52 -1.88 5.19 1.12
N ARG A 53 -3.05 4.72 0.71
CA ARG A 53 -4.27 4.93 1.50
C ARG A 53 -5.17 3.72 1.42
N PRO A 54 -5.94 3.44 2.49
CA PRO A 54 -6.81 2.28 2.52
C PRO A 54 -8.05 2.49 1.65
N LEU A 55 -8.55 1.39 1.10
CA LEU A 55 -9.82 1.35 0.37
C LEU A 55 -10.93 0.74 1.24
N TYR A 56 -10.78 0.84 2.55
CA TYR A 56 -11.77 0.45 3.55
C TYR A 56 -11.68 1.42 4.72
N GLU A 57 -12.71 1.45 5.56
CA GLU A 57 -12.79 2.40 6.68
C GLU A 57 -11.88 1.98 7.84
N SER A 58 -10.58 2.20 7.67
CA SER A 58 -9.57 2.02 8.71
C SER A 58 -9.56 3.21 9.67
N SER A 59 -8.78 3.08 10.76
CA SER A 59 -8.58 4.20 11.69
C SER A 59 -7.95 5.41 10.99
N VAL A 60 -7.06 5.19 10.05
CA VAL A 60 -6.42 6.27 9.26
C VAL A 60 -7.47 7.02 8.44
N TYR A 61 -8.36 6.30 7.77
CA TYR A 61 -9.44 6.91 7.00
C TYR A 61 -10.38 7.70 7.91
N ARG A 62 -10.79 7.12 9.05
CA ARG A 62 -11.73 7.75 9.99
C ARG A 62 -11.15 8.99 10.65
N ALA A 63 -9.82 9.07 10.77
CA ALA A 63 -9.13 10.21 11.39
C ALA A 63 -8.99 11.42 10.47
N GLY A 64 -9.61 11.41 9.29
CA GLY A 64 -9.57 12.55 8.35
C GLY A 64 -9.02 12.19 6.99
N LYS A 65 -9.15 10.94 6.58
CA LYS A 65 -8.68 10.44 5.27
C LYS A 65 -7.18 10.69 5.06
N LEU A 66 -6.41 10.41 6.10
CA LEU A 66 -4.96 10.58 6.08
C LEU A 66 -4.30 9.51 5.21
N PHE A 67 -3.02 9.71 4.90
CA PHE A 67 -2.24 8.72 4.18
C PHE A 67 -1.51 7.79 5.15
N ASP A 68 -1.34 6.54 4.74
CA ASP A 68 -0.42 5.60 5.37
C ASP A 68 0.99 5.81 4.83
N LEU A 69 1.98 5.63 5.68
CA LEU A 69 3.38 5.62 5.29
C LEU A 69 4.02 4.32 5.74
N ARG A 70 4.84 3.73 4.86
CA ARG A 70 5.62 2.53 5.19
C ARG A 70 6.99 2.67 4.54
N PRO A 71 8.09 2.34 5.25
CA PRO A 71 9.41 2.33 4.63
C PRO A 71 9.40 1.50 3.34
N LEU A 72 10.04 2.03 2.30
CA LEU A 72 10.04 1.39 0.98
C LEU A 72 10.52 -0.06 1.05
N ASP A 73 11.62 -0.31 1.77
CA ASP A 73 12.18 -1.66 1.88
C ASP A 73 11.18 -2.62 2.53
N MET A 74 10.47 -2.17 3.57
CA MET A 74 9.46 -2.98 4.24
C MET A 74 8.25 -3.24 3.33
N PHE A 75 7.83 -2.24 2.56
CA PHE A 75 6.72 -2.39 1.62
C PHE A 75 7.03 -3.45 0.56
N MET A 76 8.27 -3.48 0.09
CA MET A 76 8.72 -4.40 -0.96
C MET A 76 9.12 -5.79 -0.44
N GLN A 77 9.14 -6.00 0.88
CA GLN A 77 9.52 -7.27 1.48
C GLN A 77 8.51 -8.38 1.19
N SER A 78 9.04 -9.61 1.10
CA SER A 78 8.23 -10.81 1.16
C SER A 78 7.95 -11.20 2.60
N VAL A 79 6.83 -11.89 2.83
CA VAL A 79 6.47 -12.47 4.13
C VAL A 79 6.26 -13.96 3.97
N THR A 80 6.54 -14.71 5.03
CA THR A 80 6.30 -16.16 5.07
C THR A 80 5.15 -16.44 6.03
N LYS A 81 4.10 -17.08 5.53
CA LYS A 81 2.93 -17.46 6.32
C LYS A 81 2.53 -18.89 5.96
N ASN A 82 2.38 -19.74 6.98
CA ASN A 82 2.01 -21.16 6.80
C ASN A 82 2.94 -21.88 5.81
N GLY A 83 4.24 -21.58 5.86
CA GLY A 83 5.23 -22.18 4.99
C GLY A 83 5.31 -21.62 3.57
N ALA A 84 4.42 -20.71 3.21
CA ALA A 84 4.41 -20.08 1.90
C ALA A 84 4.98 -18.66 1.97
N THR A 85 5.91 -18.34 1.05
CA THR A 85 6.50 -17.01 0.94
C THR A 85 5.77 -16.24 -0.16
N GLN A 86 5.38 -15.01 0.14
CA GLN A 86 4.66 -14.16 -0.78
C GLN A 86 5.01 -12.69 -0.55
N PRO A 87 4.78 -11.79 -1.52
CA PRO A 87 4.96 -10.36 -1.32
C PRO A 87 4.05 -9.86 -0.19
N ARG A 88 4.55 -8.93 0.62
CA ARG A 88 3.72 -8.27 1.64
C ARG A 88 2.53 -7.55 1.00
N PHE A 89 2.77 -6.91 -0.14
CA PHE A 89 1.74 -6.24 -0.95
C PHE A 89 1.84 -6.75 -2.38
N ARG A 90 0.71 -7.11 -2.95
CA ARG A 90 0.62 -7.64 -4.32
C ARG A 90 -0.22 -6.69 -5.17
N LYS A 91 0.32 -6.24 -6.29
CA LYS A 91 -0.42 -5.41 -7.23
C LYS A 91 -1.61 -6.18 -7.81
N ILE A 92 -2.76 -5.53 -7.83
CA ILE A 92 -3.99 -6.10 -8.39
C ILE A 92 -3.97 -5.84 -9.90
N ILE A 93 -4.13 -6.92 -10.68
CA ILE A 93 -4.13 -6.85 -12.14
C ILE A 93 -5.47 -7.28 -12.76
N ASP A 94 -6.36 -7.86 -11.97
CA ASP A 94 -7.70 -8.26 -12.42
C ASP A 94 -8.53 -7.00 -12.73
N THR A 95 -8.93 -6.84 -13.99
CA THR A 95 -9.64 -5.63 -14.45
C THR A 95 -11.00 -5.47 -13.79
N ASN A 96 -11.69 -6.56 -13.46
CA ASN A 96 -12.98 -6.49 -12.76
C ASN A 96 -12.81 -6.00 -11.31
N VAL A 97 -11.79 -6.51 -10.62
CA VAL A 97 -11.46 -6.07 -9.26
C VAL A 97 -11.05 -4.60 -9.26
N ILE A 98 -10.22 -4.20 -10.22
CA ILE A 98 -9.80 -2.79 -10.36
C ILE A 98 -11.02 -1.89 -10.55
N ALA A 99 -11.99 -2.29 -11.38
CA ALA A 99 -13.21 -1.50 -11.59
C ALA A 99 -14.03 -1.36 -10.30
N GLU A 100 -14.18 -2.45 -9.55
CA GLU A 100 -14.90 -2.42 -8.26
C GLU A 100 -14.19 -1.53 -7.24
N LEU A 101 -12.87 -1.65 -7.15
CA LEU A 101 -12.07 -0.83 -6.21
C LEU A 101 -12.02 0.63 -6.63
N THR A 102 -12.06 0.93 -7.92
CA THR A 102 -12.16 2.30 -8.42
C THR A 102 -13.46 2.95 -7.93
N ALA A 103 -14.58 2.22 -8.00
CA ALA A 103 -15.85 2.70 -7.49
C ALA A 103 -15.82 2.95 -5.97
N VAL A 104 -15.18 2.06 -5.22
CA VAL A 104 -14.98 2.21 -3.77
C VAL A 104 -14.16 3.47 -3.48
N ARG A 105 -13.02 3.63 -4.16
CA ARG A 105 -12.16 4.80 -4.00
C ARG A 105 -12.91 6.10 -4.25
N ASP A 106 -13.66 6.15 -5.33
CA ASP A 106 -14.39 7.37 -5.73
C ASP A 106 -15.47 7.77 -4.70
N LYS A 107 -16.01 6.79 -3.98
CA LYS A 107 -16.95 7.08 -2.87
C LYS A 107 -16.24 7.52 -1.60
N MET A 108 -15.04 6.99 -1.34
CA MET A 108 -14.30 7.27 -0.11
C MET A 108 -13.57 8.61 -0.17
N TYR A 109 -13.05 8.94 -1.31
CA TYR A 109 -12.17 10.07 -1.53
C TYR A 109 -12.70 10.96 -2.65
#